data_570c050e1cbbe0370363a8594c7caf80
#
_entry.id   570c050e1cbbe0370363a8594c7caf80
#
_cell.length_a   1.000
_cell.length_b   1.000
_cell.length_c   1.000
_cell.angle_alpha   90.00
_cell.angle_beta   90.00
_cell.angle_gamma   90.00
#
_symmetry.space_group_name_H-M   'P 1'
#
loop_
_entity.id
_entity.type
_entity.pdbx_description
1 polymer ?
#
loop_
_entity_poly.entity_id
_entity_poly.type
_entity_poly.pdbx_seq_one_letter_code
_entity_poly.pdbx_strand_id
1 'polypeptide(L)'
;MYFVVLTSLASMSTAHADDPAYFVPQLLGAQYTMIEQWQDSIHSPYSGPKSLEAQGNHERTHTFGAYFGMPMTERLAAFFDVEMFRGEGVGGSRGLAGLTNGDAIRGGGTLSRYAYTARAFLTYDIPLGDATTKMKRKMDQLPGDQANDRLGFKFGLLGVNDDFDQSRYANSGRTQFMNWSLLNSPAWDYAADTRGYTVGGLITYAMGPWTWRYGVYQMPSKANGSRLEGPINRANEQDAQATWQQTPDSTAIWLLAYRNRANMGVYDDALRMAELTHTPPDIQADDRDGRHKYGVAFGTDIPLADNGDTGLFARGAWNDGHTESFAFTEADRSGSMGGQLSGSHWSRPDDGLGVALAVNGLSQPHREYLAEGGSGFILGDGALNYGTEQIDEAYYAAKVAPFATVSADFQLIHNPGYNRDRGPARFLGMRIHLEY
;
A
#
# COMPACT_ATOMS: atom_id res chain seq x y z
N MET A 1 -27.77 -1.66 22.50
CA MET A 1 -28.44 -2.95 22.81
C MET A 1 -28.54 -3.71 21.50
N TYR A 2 -27.68 -4.68 21.31
CA TYR A 2 -27.62 -5.84 20.42
C TYR A 2 -26.15 -6.20 20.18
N PHE A 3 -25.58 -6.82 21.20
CA PHE A 3 -24.30 -7.53 21.13
C PHE A 3 -24.58 -8.93 21.71
N VAL A 4 -25.31 -9.74 20.99
CA VAL A 4 -25.42 -11.18 21.24
C VAL A 4 -25.79 -11.80 19.91
N VAL A 5 -24.89 -12.50 19.30
CA VAL A 5 -25.01 -13.73 18.52
C VAL A 5 -23.65 -14.00 17.84
N LEU A 6 -22.72 -14.64 18.53
CA LEU A 6 -21.54 -15.29 17.94
C LEU A 6 -20.94 -16.36 18.87
N THR A 7 -21.75 -16.98 19.72
CA THR A 7 -21.25 -18.03 20.65
C THR A 7 -21.85 -19.42 20.43
N SER A 8 -22.43 -19.73 19.28
CA SER A 8 -23.08 -21.05 19.07
C SER A 8 -22.69 -21.80 17.80
N LEU A 9 -21.50 -21.60 17.25
CA LEU A 9 -21.00 -22.41 16.11
C LEU A 9 -19.76 -23.26 16.45
N ALA A 10 -19.45 -23.47 17.71
CA ALA A 10 -18.26 -24.22 18.14
C ALA A 10 -18.55 -25.69 18.53
N SER A 11 -19.65 -26.28 18.05
CA SER A 11 -19.93 -27.71 18.32
C SER A 11 -20.51 -28.38 17.09
N MET A 12 -19.68 -28.64 16.09
CA MET A 12 -19.96 -29.69 15.09
C MET A 12 -18.67 -30.32 14.59
N SER A 13 -18.66 -31.64 14.76
CA SER A 13 -17.82 -32.63 14.07
C SER A 13 -16.52 -33.04 14.75
N THR A 14 -16.60 -34.16 15.44
CA THR A 14 -15.49 -35.10 15.57
C THR A 14 -15.28 -35.79 14.22
N ALA A 15 -14.64 -35.13 13.28
CA ALA A 15 -14.12 -35.75 12.07
C ALA A 15 -12.84 -36.48 12.42
N HIS A 16 -12.61 -37.65 11.89
CA HIS A 16 -11.39 -38.42 12.00
C HIS A 16 -10.21 -37.61 11.50
N ALA A 17 -9.06 -37.73 12.21
CA ALA A 17 -7.88 -36.88 12.06
C ALA A 17 -7.09 -37.06 10.76
N ASP A 18 -7.54 -37.83 9.79
CA ASP A 18 -6.74 -38.27 8.64
C ASP A 18 -7.27 -37.86 7.23
N ASP A 19 -8.44 -37.23 7.13
CA ASP A 19 -8.90 -36.73 5.83
C ASP A 19 -8.76 -35.18 5.77
N PRO A 20 -8.10 -34.63 4.73
CA PRO A 20 -8.03 -33.19 4.56
C PRO A 20 -9.44 -32.63 4.37
N ALA A 21 -9.86 -31.76 5.29
CA ALA A 21 -11.18 -31.15 5.29
C ALA A 21 -11.28 -30.09 4.19
N TYR A 22 -11.45 -30.51 2.94
CA TYR A 22 -11.72 -29.62 1.82
C TYR A 22 -13.09 -28.98 1.93
N PHE A 23 -13.23 -27.76 1.39
CA PHE A 23 -14.44 -26.93 1.47
C PHE A 23 -14.91 -26.61 2.89
N VAL A 24 -14.01 -26.73 3.87
CA VAL A 24 -14.26 -26.27 5.24
C VAL A 24 -13.38 -25.04 5.49
N PRO A 25 -13.93 -23.94 6.00
CA PRO A 25 -13.15 -22.75 6.33
C PRO A 25 -12.04 -23.05 7.35
N GLN A 26 -10.79 -22.80 6.98
CA GLN A 26 -9.64 -22.90 7.87
C GLN A 26 -9.11 -21.53 8.29
N LEU A 27 -9.56 -20.49 7.60
CA LEU A 27 -9.30 -19.10 7.93
C LEU A 27 -10.65 -18.39 8.08
N LEU A 28 -10.90 -17.87 9.25
CA LEU A 28 -11.98 -16.93 9.55
C LEU A 28 -11.44 -15.91 10.53
N GLY A 29 -11.43 -14.66 10.14
CA GLY A 29 -10.93 -13.61 10.99
C GLY A 29 -11.62 -12.28 10.73
N ALA A 30 -11.40 -11.36 11.64
CA ALA A 30 -11.89 -10.00 11.55
C ALA A 30 -10.85 -9.02 12.10
N GLN A 31 -10.84 -7.83 11.54
CA GLN A 31 -9.98 -6.76 11.99
C GLN A 31 -10.74 -5.44 12.07
N TYR A 32 -10.26 -4.58 12.95
CA TYR A 32 -10.70 -3.21 13.07
C TYR A 32 -9.52 -2.30 13.31
N THR A 33 -9.43 -1.24 12.53
CA THR A 33 -8.41 -0.20 12.72
C THR A 33 -9.09 1.15 12.85
N MET A 34 -8.73 1.90 13.88
CA MET A 34 -9.06 3.31 14.04
C MET A 34 -7.75 4.10 14.01
N ILE A 35 -7.70 5.11 13.18
CA ILE A 35 -6.57 6.06 13.14
C ILE A 35 -7.14 7.46 13.32
N GLU A 36 -6.59 8.18 14.28
CA GLU A 36 -6.88 9.57 14.56
C GLU A 36 -5.61 10.38 14.36
N GLN A 37 -5.67 11.40 13.51
CA GLN A 37 -4.53 12.25 13.20
C GLN A 37 -4.85 13.72 13.39
N TRP A 38 -3.86 14.46 13.88
CA TRP A 38 -3.87 15.91 14.03
C TRP A 38 -2.73 16.50 13.21
N GLN A 39 -3.05 17.48 12.42
CA GLN A 39 -2.09 18.31 11.69
C GLN A 39 -2.00 19.67 12.35
N ASP A 40 -0.79 20.14 12.63
CA ASP A 40 -0.57 21.51 13.06
C ASP A 40 -0.79 22.51 11.89
N SER A 41 -1.01 23.78 12.23
CA SER A 41 -0.97 24.85 11.22
C SER A 41 0.42 24.95 10.60
N ILE A 42 0.46 25.27 9.31
CA ILE A 42 1.72 25.40 8.55
C ILE A 42 1.86 26.79 7.95
N HIS A 43 3.09 27.20 7.70
CA HIS A 43 3.34 28.34 6.83
C HIS A 43 2.86 28.02 5.41
N SER A 44 2.06 28.92 4.82
CA SER A 44 1.53 28.76 3.46
C SER A 44 1.15 30.13 2.91
N PRO A 45 1.97 30.75 2.04
CA PRO A 45 1.70 32.07 1.48
C PRO A 45 0.60 32.04 0.41
N TYR A 46 0.33 30.88 -0.16
CA TYR A 46 -0.73 30.64 -1.16
C TYR A 46 -1.29 29.22 -1.06
N SER A 47 -2.42 28.98 -1.69
CA SER A 47 -3.09 27.69 -1.74
C SER A 47 -3.80 27.48 -3.07
N GLY A 48 -3.67 26.28 -3.62
CA GLY A 48 -4.37 25.81 -4.81
C GLY A 48 -5.42 24.74 -4.48
N PRO A 49 -6.03 24.14 -5.51
CA PRO A 49 -7.14 23.20 -5.35
C PRO A 49 -6.79 21.92 -4.60
N LYS A 50 -5.51 21.54 -4.59
CA LYS A 50 -5.00 20.30 -3.96
C LYS A 50 -3.94 20.58 -2.90
N SER A 51 -3.93 21.77 -2.32
CA SER A 51 -3.01 22.11 -1.24
C SER A 51 -3.34 21.38 0.05
N LEU A 52 -2.29 21.05 0.81
CA LEU A 52 -2.43 20.73 2.23
C LEU A 52 -3.04 21.93 2.97
N GLU A 53 -3.96 21.72 3.89
CA GLU A 53 -4.62 22.79 4.63
C GLU A 53 -3.64 23.54 5.52
N ALA A 54 -3.62 24.88 5.41
CA ALA A 54 -2.69 25.72 6.17
C ALA A 54 -3.10 25.90 7.64
N GLN A 55 -4.41 25.84 7.93
CA GLN A 55 -4.97 26.09 9.27
C GLN A 55 -4.79 24.95 10.26
N GLY A 56 -4.27 23.81 9.78
CA GLY A 56 -4.30 22.58 10.52
C GLY A 56 -5.63 21.83 10.36
N ASN A 57 -5.63 20.55 10.70
CA ASN A 57 -6.77 19.69 10.52
C ASN A 57 -6.75 18.54 11.53
N HIS A 58 -7.91 17.94 11.80
CA HIS A 58 -8.06 16.79 12.65
C HIS A 58 -9.09 15.85 12.05
N GLU A 59 -8.67 14.64 11.74
CA GLU A 59 -9.53 13.64 11.11
C GLU A 59 -9.38 12.27 11.76
N ARG A 60 -10.40 11.44 11.56
CA ARG A 60 -10.46 10.08 12.07
C ARG A 60 -10.95 9.13 10.99
N THR A 61 -10.25 8.02 10.86
CA THR A 61 -10.65 6.92 9.98
C THR A 61 -10.96 5.66 10.77
N HIS A 62 -11.85 4.83 10.21
CA HIS A 62 -12.21 3.53 10.74
C HIS A 62 -12.24 2.54 9.59
N THR A 63 -11.51 1.44 9.71
CA THR A 63 -11.54 0.33 8.76
C THR A 63 -11.99 -0.92 9.48
N PHE A 64 -13.02 -1.57 8.96
CA PHE A 64 -13.51 -2.87 9.41
C PHE A 64 -13.22 -3.87 8.31
N GLY A 65 -12.64 -5.00 8.65
CA GLY A 65 -12.38 -6.10 7.72
C GLY A 65 -12.85 -7.43 8.29
N ALA A 66 -13.36 -8.29 7.42
CA ALA A 66 -13.58 -9.70 7.71
C ALA A 66 -12.96 -10.50 6.57
N TYR A 67 -12.20 -11.52 6.89
CA TYR A 67 -11.49 -12.34 5.93
C TYR A 67 -11.73 -13.82 6.13
N PHE A 68 -11.74 -14.52 5.04
CA PHE A 68 -12.14 -15.90 4.94
C PHE A 68 -11.23 -16.65 3.95
N GLY A 69 -10.86 -17.89 4.30
CA GLY A 69 -10.09 -18.75 3.42
C GLY A 69 -10.40 -20.23 3.66
N MET A 70 -10.43 -21.00 2.59
CA MET A 70 -10.64 -22.44 2.66
C MET A 70 -9.83 -23.19 1.60
N PRO A 71 -9.32 -24.38 1.91
CA PRO A 71 -8.77 -25.29 0.92
C PRO A 71 -9.92 -25.91 0.12
N MET A 72 -9.78 -25.92 -1.20
CA MET A 72 -10.70 -26.60 -2.11
C MET A 72 -10.15 -27.97 -2.54
N THR A 73 -8.82 -28.06 -2.62
CA THR A 73 -8.06 -29.29 -2.84
C THR A 73 -6.72 -29.19 -2.11
N GLU A 74 -5.84 -30.19 -2.21
CA GLU A 74 -4.46 -30.12 -1.69
C GLU A 74 -3.66 -28.93 -2.22
N ARG A 75 -4.01 -28.41 -3.40
CA ARG A 75 -3.23 -27.38 -4.11
C ARG A 75 -4.03 -26.10 -4.38
N LEU A 76 -5.35 -26.16 -4.31
CA LEU A 76 -6.25 -25.06 -4.62
C LEU A 76 -6.89 -24.53 -3.34
N ALA A 77 -6.76 -23.22 -3.12
CA ALA A 77 -7.46 -22.53 -2.03
C ALA A 77 -8.22 -21.30 -2.55
N ALA A 78 -9.28 -20.94 -1.86
CA ALA A 78 -10.10 -19.75 -2.13
C ALA A 78 -10.07 -18.80 -0.93
N PHE A 79 -10.01 -17.49 -1.23
CA PHE A 79 -9.99 -16.42 -0.25
C PHE A 79 -11.03 -15.37 -0.59
N PHE A 80 -11.62 -14.77 0.44
CA PHE A 80 -12.64 -13.75 0.29
C PHE A 80 -12.60 -12.77 1.46
N ASP A 81 -12.42 -11.47 1.17
CA ASP A 81 -12.37 -10.41 2.15
C ASP A 81 -13.43 -9.36 1.88
N VAL A 82 -14.05 -8.92 2.96
CA VAL A 82 -14.99 -7.80 2.96
C VAL A 82 -14.42 -6.69 3.82
N GLU A 83 -14.42 -5.47 3.32
CA GLU A 83 -14.05 -4.30 4.07
C GLU A 83 -15.15 -3.24 4.10
N MET A 84 -15.10 -2.40 5.11
CA MET A 84 -15.89 -1.17 5.22
C MET A 84 -15.00 -0.10 5.80
N PHE A 85 -14.85 1.00 5.05
CA PHE A 85 -14.08 2.16 5.48
C PHE A 85 -15.03 3.31 5.86
N ARG A 86 -14.66 4.10 6.86
CA ARG A 86 -15.35 5.33 7.25
C ARG A 86 -14.37 6.40 7.67
N GLY A 87 -14.74 7.64 7.44
CA GLY A 87 -13.94 8.82 7.77
C GLY A 87 -13.15 9.34 6.56
N GLU A 88 -12.27 10.27 6.84
CA GLU A 88 -11.43 10.93 5.84
C GLU A 88 -10.01 11.07 6.40
N GLY A 89 -9.00 11.05 5.54
CA GLY A 89 -7.64 11.35 5.94
C GLY A 89 -7.43 12.86 6.12
N VAL A 90 -6.47 13.23 6.94
CA VAL A 90 -6.13 14.63 7.24
C VAL A 90 -5.96 15.43 5.95
N GLY A 91 -6.52 16.65 5.90
CA GLY A 91 -6.50 17.52 4.74
C GLY A 91 -7.24 16.97 3.53
N GLY A 92 -8.20 16.03 3.72
CA GLY A 92 -8.88 15.35 2.62
C GLY A 92 -7.96 14.44 1.83
N SER A 93 -6.88 13.95 2.44
CA SER A 93 -5.86 13.09 1.81
C SER A 93 -5.26 13.72 0.55
N ARG A 94 -4.77 14.96 0.64
CA ARG A 94 -4.20 15.71 -0.49
C ARG A 94 -3.09 16.66 -0.04
N GLY A 95 -2.33 17.18 -1.01
CA GLY A 95 -1.29 18.19 -0.81
C GLY A 95 0.03 17.63 -0.29
N LEU A 96 0.23 16.33 -0.41
CA LEU A 96 1.46 15.59 -0.10
C LEU A 96 1.73 14.57 -1.20
N ALA A 97 2.98 14.17 -1.38
CA ALA A 97 3.36 13.13 -2.34
C ALA A 97 2.70 11.78 -2.05
N GLY A 98 2.51 11.45 -0.77
CA GLY A 98 1.80 10.29 -0.27
C GLY A 98 0.91 10.66 0.91
N LEU A 99 -0.03 9.78 1.29
CA LEU A 99 -0.92 10.02 2.41
C LEU A 99 -0.19 9.80 3.75
N THR A 100 -0.51 10.61 4.77
CA THR A 100 0.01 10.42 6.14
C THR A 100 -0.64 9.25 6.88
N ASN A 101 -1.73 8.73 6.34
CA ASN A 101 -2.48 7.58 6.83
C ASN A 101 -2.70 6.59 5.69
N GLY A 102 -1.88 5.55 5.62
CA GLY A 102 -1.93 4.51 4.59
C GLY A 102 -3.16 3.60 4.64
N ASP A 103 -3.98 3.71 5.69
CA ASP A 103 -5.29 3.03 5.78
C ASP A 103 -6.45 3.93 5.30
N ALA A 104 -6.17 5.18 4.90
CA ALA A 104 -7.19 6.10 4.40
C ALA A 104 -7.46 5.91 2.91
N ILE A 105 -8.73 5.98 2.54
CA ILE A 105 -9.17 6.02 1.14
C ILE A 105 -9.40 7.47 0.75
N ARG A 106 -8.76 7.94 -0.32
CA ARG A 106 -9.02 9.29 -0.83
C ARG A 106 -10.46 9.43 -1.31
N GLY A 107 -11.16 10.46 -0.85
CA GLY A 107 -12.59 10.63 -1.11
C GLY A 107 -13.46 9.65 -0.32
N GLY A 108 -12.93 9.05 0.74
CA GLY A 108 -13.59 8.04 1.57
C GLY A 108 -14.93 8.47 2.15
N GLY A 109 -15.12 9.75 2.45
CA GLY A 109 -16.39 10.31 2.92
C GLY A 109 -17.57 10.09 1.97
N THR A 110 -17.31 9.96 0.66
CA THR A 110 -18.33 9.71 -0.36
C THR A 110 -18.43 8.25 -0.80
N LEU A 111 -17.32 7.48 -0.73
CA LEU A 111 -17.22 6.13 -1.29
C LEU A 111 -17.59 5.01 -0.33
N SER A 112 -17.62 5.25 0.97
CA SER A 112 -17.42 4.19 1.96
C SER A 112 -18.57 3.97 2.94
N ARG A 113 -19.79 4.29 2.58
CA ARG A 113 -20.94 4.05 3.49
C ARG A 113 -21.34 2.58 3.61
N TYR A 114 -20.82 1.71 2.75
CA TYR A 114 -21.20 0.31 2.65
C TYR A 114 -19.99 -0.61 2.64
N ALA A 115 -20.19 -1.83 3.13
CA ALA A 115 -19.21 -2.89 2.97
C ALA A 115 -19.01 -3.22 1.49
N TYR A 116 -17.77 -3.52 1.09
CA TYR A 116 -17.39 -3.90 -0.27
C TYR A 116 -16.50 -5.13 -0.24
N THR A 117 -16.47 -5.87 -1.35
CA THR A 117 -15.49 -6.94 -1.54
C THR A 117 -14.13 -6.30 -1.77
N ALA A 118 -13.20 -6.54 -0.84
CA ALA A 118 -11.83 -6.09 -0.93
C ALA A 118 -10.99 -7.08 -1.74
N ARG A 119 -11.07 -8.36 -1.39
CA ARG A 119 -10.38 -9.44 -2.11
C ARG A 119 -11.33 -10.60 -2.38
N ALA A 120 -11.14 -11.25 -3.53
CA ALA A 120 -11.80 -12.49 -3.89
C ALA A 120 -10.93 -13.21 -4.92
N PHE A 121 -10.10 -14.15 -4.48
CA PHE A 121 -9.10 -14.77 -5.33
C PHE A 121 -8.90 -16.24 -5.03
N LEU A 122 -8.30 -16.92 -5.99
CA LEU A 122 -7.87 -18.32 -5.89
C LEU A 122 -6.34 -18.38 -5.93
N THR A 123 -5.78 -19.34 -5.17
CA THR A 123 -4.37 -19.73 -5.27
C THR A 123 -4.26 -21.18 -5.67
N TYR A 124 -3.25 -21.50 -6.49
CA TYR A 124 -2.93 -22.87 -6.87
C TYR A 124 -1.42 -23.07 -6.82
N ASP A 125 -0.96 -23.98 -5.95
CA ASP A 125 0.44 -24.27 -5.73
C ASP A 125 0.82 -25.66 -6.23
N ILE A 126 1.89 -25.73 -7.02
CA ILE A 126 2.53 -26.97 -7.50
C ILE A 126 3.87 -27.12 -6.78
N PRO A 127 4.03 -28.06 -5.85
CA PRO A 127 5.31 -28.32 -5.22
C PRO A 127 6.33 -28.84 -6.27
N LEU A 128 7.56 -28.34 -6.19
CA LEU A 128 8.69 -28.75 -7.01
C LEU A 128 9.78 -29.48 -6.21
N GLY A 129 9.60 -29.59 -4.90
CA GLY A 129 10.47 -30.29 -3.95
C GLY A 129 9.69 -30.71 -2.69
N ASP A 130 10.34 -31.49 -1.84
CA ASP A 130 9.72 -32.07 -0.63
C ASP A 130 9.90 -31.19 0.62
N ALA A 131 10.83 -30.23 0.59
CA ALA A 131 11.08 -29.34 1.72
C ALA A 131 9.93 -28.36 1.89
N THR A 132 9.40 -28.25 3.10
CA THR A 132 8.26 -27.37 3.43
C THR A 132 8.61 -26.38 4.53
N THR A 133 7.89 -25.26 4.54
CA THR A 133 7.86 -24.30 5.64
C THR A 133 6.46 -24.27 6.24
N LYS A 134 6.39 -24.31 7.59
CA LYS A 134 5.10 -24.26 8.29
C LYS A 134 4.57 -22.84 8.32
N MET A 135 3.46 -22.63 7.61
CA MET A 135 2.78 -21.34 7.53
C MET A 135 1.85 -21.17 8.73
N LYS A 136 1.89 -19.97 9.33
CA LYS A 136 0.94 -19.58 10.38
C LYS A 136 -0.33 -19.03 9.73
N ARG A 137 -1.46 -19.13 10.44
CA ARG A 137 -2.69 -18.45 10.08
C ARG A 137 -2.49 -16.93 10.11
N LYS A 138 -2.83 -16.25 9.06
CA LYS A 138 -2.96 -14.77 8.96
C LYS A 138 -3.94 -14.43 7.85
N MET A 139 -4.30 -13.16 7.70
CA MET A 139 -5.10 -12.69 6.57
C MET A 139 -4.48 -13.19 5.25
N ASP A 140 -5.31 -13.71 4.34
CA ASP A 140 -4.94 -14.23 3.01
C ASP A 140 -3.95 -15.42 3.03
N GLN A 141 -3.81 -16.10 4.17
CA GLN A 141 -2.92 -17.25 4.31
C GLN A 141 -3.54 -18.34 5.18
N LEU A 142 -3.71 -19.54 4.61
CA LEU A 142 -4.09 -20.72 5.38
C LEU A 142 -2.93 -21.20 6.25
N PRO A 143 -3.22 -21.76 7.44
CA PRO A 143 -2.22 -22.53 8.19
C PRO A 143 -1.92 -23.83 7.46
N GLY A 144 -0.69 -24.35 7.62
CA GLY A 144 -0.29 -25.62 7.03
C GLY A 144 1.13 -25.61 6.50
N ASP A 145 1.51 -26.62 5.75
CA ASP A 145 2.83 -26.76 5.16
C ASP A 145 2.83 -26.23 3.73
N GLN A 146 3.72 -25.31 3.41
CA GLN A 146 3.93 -24.79 2.07
C GLN A 146 5.29 -25.27 1.52
N ALA A 147 5.29 -25.83 0.32
CA ALA A 147 6.53 -26.23 -0.34
C ALA A 147 7.45 -25.03 -0.56
N ASN A 148 8.74 -25.18 -0.21
CA ASN A 148 9.73 -24.12 -0.39
C ASN A 148 10.00 -23.89 -1.87
N ASP A 149 10.25 -24.96 -2.61
CA ASP A 149 10.35 -24.92 -4.08
C ASP A 149 8.98 -25.18 -4.68
N ARG A 150 8.45 -24.20 -5.42
CA ARG A 150 7.09 -24.29 -5.96
C ARG A 150 6.85 -23.39 -7.17
N LEU A 151 5.85 -23.76 -7.94
CA LEU A 151 5.21 -22.90 -8.93
C LEU A 151 3.81 -22.54 -8.41
N GLY A 152 3.60 -21.27 -8.08
CA GLY A 152 2.35 -20.74 -7.53
C GLY A 152 1.61 -19.87 -8.54
N PHE A 153 0.29 -19.90 -8.47
CA PHE A 153 -0.62 -19.05 -9.25
C PHE A 153 -1.61 -18.39 -8.30
N LYS A 154 -1.88 -17.12 -8.51
CA LYS A 154 -2.93 -16.35 -7.80
C LYS A 154 -3.69 -15.54 -8.82
N PHE A 155 -5.02 -15.57 -8.79
CA PHE A 155 -5.83 -14.75 -9.68
C PHE A 155 -7.19 -14.41 -9.06
N GLY A 156 -7.71 -13.24 -9.39
CA GLY A 156 -8.98 -12.72 -8.89
C GLY A 156 -8.95 -11.23 -8.65
N LEU A 157 -9.77 -10.77 -7.73
CA LEU A 157 -9.74 -9.43 -7.15
C LEU A 157 -8.73 -9.43 -5.99
N LEU A 158 -7.71 -8.58 -6.03
CA LEU A 158 -6.58 -8.61 -5.10
C LEU A 158 -5.88 -7.24 -5.00
N GLY A 159 -5.00 -7.05 -4.02
CA GLY A 159 -4.06 -5.94 -3.95
C GLY A 159 -2.74 -6.32 -4.62
N VAL A 160 -2.21 -5.49 -5.51
CA VAL A 160 -0.92 -5.75 -6.17
C VAL A 160 0.22 -5.72 -5.17
N ASN A 161 0.16 -4.77 -4.25
CA ASN A 161 1.13 -4.61 -3.17
C ASN A 161 1.09 -5.71 -2.09
N ASP A 162 0.14 -6.65 -2.13
CA ASP A 162 0.17 -7.83 -1.25
C ASP A 162 1.29 -8.81 -1.64
N ASP A 163 1.76 -8.79 -2.88
CA ASP A 163 2.70 -9.76 -3.42
C ASP A 163 4.04 -9.13 -3.90
N PHE A 164 4.06 -7.83 -4.18
CA PHE A 164 5.23 -7.10 -4.66
C PHE A 164 5.65 -6.01 -3.67
N ASP A 165 6.93 -5.60 -3.71
CA ASP A 165 7.51 -4.55 -2.85
C ASP A 165 7.30 -4.81 -1.35
N GLN A 166 7.32 -6.06 -0.95
CA GLN A 166 7.09 -6.47 0.43
C GLN A 166 8.31 -6.18 1.29
N SER A 167 8.09 -5.63 2.49
CA SER A 167 9.10 -5.46 3.53
C SER A 167 8.58 -5.98 4.87
N ARG A 168 9.44 -6.62 5.63
CA ARG A 168 9.15 -7.08 7.00
C ARG A 168 8.90 -5.91 7.95
N TYR A 169 9.54 -4.76 7.71
CA TYR A 169 9.60 -3.65 8.65
C TYR A 169 8.74 -2.44 8.25
N ALA A 170 8.29 -2.39 7.01
CA ALA A 170 7.59 -1.23 6.48
C ALA A 170 6.62 -1.64 5.35
N ASN A 171 5.48 -2.24 5.72
CA ASN A 171 4.48 -2.74 4.77
C ASN A 171 3.03 -2.65 5.26
N SER A 172 2.80 -2.24 6.50
CA SER A 172 1.45 -2.24 7.07
C SER A 172 1.12 -0.91 7.75
N GLY A 173 0.25 -0.13 7.13
CA GLY A 173 -0.31 1.09 7.74
C GLY A 173 -1.15 0.81 8.99
N ARG A 174 -1.53 -0.44 9.24
CA ARG A 174 -2.33 -0.87 10.39
C ARG A 174 -1.49 -1.25 11.62
N THR A 175 -0.20 -1.57 11.43
CA THR A 175 0.65 -2.08 12.53
C THR A 175 2.04 -1.46 12.59
N GLN A 176 2.52 -0.86 11.50
CA GLN A 176 3.86 -0.28 11.35
C GLN A 176 3.76 1.22 11.04
N PHE A 177 4.61 1.75 10.14
CA PHE A 177 4.54 3.13 9.68
C PHE A 177 3.16 3.45 9.09
N MET A 178 2.69 4.69 9.24
CA MET A 178 1.41 5.11 8.71
C MET A 178 1.54 5.80 7.35
N ASN A 179 2.66 6.49 7.10
CA ASN A 179 2.84 7.26 5.86
C ASN A 179 2.99 6.34 4.65
N TRP A 180 2.20 6.60 3.62
CA TRP A 180 2.21 5.80 2.40
C TRP A 180 3.59 5.72 1.74
N SER A 181 4.40 6.79 1.84
CA SER A 181 5.77 6.82 1.30
C SER A 181 6.74 5.85 1.98
N LEU A 182 6.34 5.23 3.08
CA LEU A 182 7.10 4.20 3.79
C LEU A 182 6.52 2.80 3.64
N LEU A 183 5.25 2.67 3.24
CA LEU A 183 4.59 1.36 3.10
C LEU A 183 4.99 0.63 1.82
N ASN A 184 5.15 1.38 0.74
CA ASN A 184 5.59 0.88 -0.56
C ASN A 184 6.54 1.91 -1.18
N SER A 185 7.13 1.57 -2.32
CA SER A 185 7.94 2.50 -3.13
C SER A 185 7.05 3.51 -3.84
N PRO A 186 7.03 4.81 -3.47
CA PRO A 186 6.09 5.78 -4.04
C PRO A 186 6.16 5.98 -5.55
N ALA A 187 7.33 5.74 -6.17
CA ALA A 187 7.46 5.83 -7.63
C ALA A 187 7.08 4.53 -8.36
N TRP A 188 6.62 3.51 -7.65
CA TRP A 188 5.93 2.36 -8.23
C TRP A 188 4.43 2.65 -8.30
N ASP A 189 3.97 3.02 -9.48
CA ASP A 189 2.59 3.46 -9.74
C ASP A 189 1.72 2.25 -10.11
N TYR A 190 1.45 1.39 -9.12
CA TYR A 190 0.80 0.11 -9.33
C TYR A 190 -0.71 0.20 -9.60
N ALA A 191 -1.24 -0.82 -10.29
CA ALA A 191 -2.65 -0.90 -10.66
C ALA A 191 -3.54 -1.10 -9.44
N ALA A 192 -4.39 -0.12 -9.16
CA ALA A 192 -5.43 -0.25 -8.14
C ALA A 192 -6.57 0.74 -8.40
N ASP A 193 -7.78 0.37 -8.03
CA ASP A 193 -8.85 1.33 -7.88
C ASP A 193 -8.60 2.23 -6.64
N THR A 194 -9.43 3.23 -6.43
CA THR A 194 -9.29 4.16 -5.29
C THR A 194 -9.35 3.48 -3.91
N ARG A 195 -9.76 2.20 -3.83
CA ARG A 195 -9.78 1.41 -2.59
C ARG A 195 -8.54 0.55 -2.39
N GLY A 196 -7.69 0.38 -3.41
CA GLY A 196 -6.47 -0.40 -3.33
C GLY A 196 -6.53 -1.76 -4.03
N TYR A 197 -7.58 -2.05 -4.79
CA TYR A 197 -7.79 -3.38 -5.36
C TYR A 197 -7.94 -3.34 -6.87
N THR A 198 -7.54 -4.45 -7.50
CA THR A 198 -7.68 -4.66 -8.94
C THR A 198 -7.94 -6.12 -9.28
N VAL A 199 -8.36 -6.37 -10.51
CA VAL A 199 -8.52 -7.72 -11.06
C VAL A 199 -7.28 -8.09 -11.86
N GLY A 200 -6.72 -9.24 -11.55
CA GLY A 200 -5.53 -9.72 -12.25
C GLY A 200 -5.07 -11.07 -11.76
N GLY A 201 -3.81 -11.37 -12.02
CA GLY A 201 -3.19 -12.59 -11.54
C GLY A 201 -1.69 -12.55 -11.67
N LEU A 202 -1.04 -13.40 -10.89
CA LEU A 202 0.40 -13.53 -10.89
C LEU A 202 0.83 -15.00 -10.87
N ILE A 203 2.05 -15.22 -11.35
CA ILE A 203 2.78 -16.49 -11.27
C ILE A 203 3.97 -16.26 -10.34
N THR A 204 4.19 -17.16 -9.40
CA THR A 204 5.34 -17.20 -8.50
C THR A 204 6.16 -18.45 -8.82
N TYR A 205 7.44 -18.29 -9.08
CA TYR A 205 8.40 -19.40 -9.17
C TYR A 205 9.42 -19.24 -8.04
N ALA A 206 9.34 -20.11 -7.05
CA ALA A 206 10.27 -20.17 -5.92
C ALA A 206 11.18 -21.39 -6.07
N MET A 207 12.50 -21.16 -6.01
CA MET A 207 13.52 -22.22 -6.14
C MET A 207 14.76 -21.82 -5.34
N GLY A 208 15.08 -22.60 -4.30
CA GLY A 208 16.18 -22.30 -3.39
C GLY A 208 16.03 -20.90 -2.77
N PRO A 209 17.06 -20.01 -2.85
CA PRO A 209 16.97 -18.66 -2.29
C PRO A 209 16.24 -17.65 -3.19
N TRP A 210 15.80 -18.05 -4.37
CA TRP A 210 15.18 -17.15 -5.35
C TRP A 210 13.68 -17.30 -5.42
N THR A 211 12.99 -16.15 -5.44
CA THR A 211 11.56 -16.07 -5.77
C THR A 211 11.38 -15.09 -6.92
N TRP A 212 10.82 -15.56 -8.02
CA TRP A 212 10.44 -14.76 -9.17
C TRP A 212 8.94 -14.62 -9.22
N ARG A 213 8.44 -13.41 -9.43
CA ARG A 213 7.02 -13.11 -9.61
C ARG A 213 6.81 -12.36 -10.90
N TYR A 214 5.77 -12.72 -11.62
CA TYR A 214 5.28 -11.94 -12.77
C TYR A 214 3.77 -11.82 -12.66
N GLY A 215 3.26 -10.57 -12.69
CA GLY A 215 1.85 -10.26 -12.56
C GLY A 215 1.32 -9.45 -13.72
N VAL A 216 0.02 -9.57 -13.99
CA VAL A 216 -0.72 -8.74 -14.94
C VAL A 216 -2.03 -8.32 -14.30
N TYR A 217 -2.28 -7.00 -14.26
CA TYR A 217 -3.37 -6.40 -13.50
C TYR A 217 -4.11 -5.37 -14.33
N GLN A 218 -5.40 -5.22 -14.08
CA GLN A 218 -6.26 -4.28 -14.76
C GLN A 218 -6.06 -2.87 -14.19
N MET A 219 -5.81 -1.87 -15.05
CA MET A 219 -5.66 -0.47 -14.63
C MET A 219 -7.02 0.18 -14.40
N PRO A 220 -7.15 1.19 -13.52
CA PRO A 220 -8.34 2.02 -13.45
C PRO A 220 -8.51 2.87 -14.72
N SER A 221 -9.74 3.29 -14.99
CA SER A 221 -10.08 4.08 -16.18
C SER A 221 -9.58 5.52 -16.14
N LYS A 222 -9.15 5.99 -14.98
CA LYS A 222 -8.50 7.28 -14.74
C LYS A 222 -7.74 7.24 -13.41
N ALA A 223 -6.83 8.19 -13.23
CA ALA A 223 -6.03 8.33 -12.02
C ALA A 223 -6.89 8.28 -10.75
N ASN A 224 -6.55 7.41 -9.82
CA ASN A 224 -7.26 7.13 -8.56
C ASN A 224 -8.79 6.92 -8.73
N GLY A 225 -9.20 6.36 -9.87
CA GLY A 225 -10.60 6.10 -10.18
C GLY A 225 -11.15 4.87 -9.44
N SER A 226 -12.45 4.86 -9.17
CA SER A 226 -13.14 3.73 -8.53
C SER A 226 -13.56 2.63 -9.51
N ARG A 227 -13.39 2.85 -10.82
CA ARG A 227 -13.78 1.93 -11.88
C ARG A 227 -12.54 1.46 -12.63
N LEU A 228 -12.40 0.15 -12.75
CA LEU A 228 -11.38 -0.46 -13.60
C LEU A 228 -11.74 -0.30 -15.09
N GLU A 229 -10.73 -0.09 -15.94
CA GLU A 229 -10.89 0.02 -17.38
C GLU A 229 -11.20 -1.34 -17.99
N GLY A 230 -12.01 -1.37 -19.02
CA GLY A 230 -12.49 -2.49 -19.81
C GLY A 230 -11.64 -3.76 -19.88
N PRO A 231 -11.45 -4.42 -21.01
CA PRO A 231 -10.69 -5.65 -21.00
C PRO A 231 -9.20 -5.41 -20.68
N ILE A 232 -8.59 -6.31 -19.89
CA ILE A 232 -7.22 -6.22 -19.38
C ILE A 232 -6.15 -6.02 -20.48
N ASN A 233 -6.43 -6.45 -21.71
CA ASN A 233 -5.53 -6.21 -22.86
C ASN A 233 -5.54 -4.76 -23.36
N ARG A 234 -6.52 -3.94 -22.96
CA ARG A 234 -6.62 -2.52 -23.30
C ARG A 234 -5.86 -1.65 -22.31
N ALA A 235 -6.05 -1.88 -21.03
CA ALA A 235 -5.37 -1.17 -19.95
C ALA A 235 -4.89 -2.16 -18.90
N ASN A 236 -3.59 -2.23 -18.70
CA ASN A 236 -2.98 -3.17 -17.77
C ASN A 236 -1.66 -2.66 -17.22
N GLU A 237 -1.34 -3.15 -16.04
CA GLU A 237 0.00 -3.16 -15.48
C GLU A 237 0.62 -4.54 -15.65
N GLN A 238 1.93 -4.56 -15.80
CA GLN A 238 2.75 -5.76 -15.76
C GLN A 238 3.89 -5.51 -14.78
N ASP A 239 4.02 -6.39 -13.80
CA ASP A 239 5.09 -6.39 -12.81
C ASP A 239 5.95 -7.61 -12.96
N ALA A 240 7.27 -7.44 -12.80
CA ALA A 240 8.23 -8.53 -12.72
C ALA A 240 9.18 -8.26 -11.55
N GLN A 241 9.21 -9.15 -10.57
CA GLN A 241 10.07 -9.04 -9.39
C GLN A 241 10.92 -10.28 -9.21
N ALA A 242 12.21 -10.08 -8.93
CA ALA A 242 13.12 -11.08 -8.42
C ALA A 242 13.47 -10.76 -6.98
N THR A 243 13.32 -11.74 -6.09
CA THR A 243 13.70 -11.63 -4.68
C THR A 243 14.74 -12.70 -4.36
N TRP A 244 15.83 -12.32 -3.71
CA TRP A 244 16.81 -13.23 -3.13
C TRP A 244 16.71 -13.18 -1.62
N GLN A 245 16.55 -14.35 -1.00
CA GLN A 245 16.54 -14.52 0.45
C GLN A 245 16.96 -15.95 0.80
N GLN A 246 18.02 -16.11 1.57
CA GLN A 246 18.58 -17.44 1.86
C GLN A 246 17.68 -18.26 2.79
N THR A 247 17.14 -17.63 3.82
CA THR A 247 16.18 -18.19 4.77
C THR A 247 15.16 -17.11 5.16
N PRO A 248 13.99 -17.45 5.71
CA PRO A 248 12.98 -16.45 6.10
C PRO A 248 13.48 -15.37 7.08
N ASP A 249 14.54 -15.68 7.86
CA ASP A 249 15.13 -14.74 8.82
C ASP A 249 16.48 -14.18 8.36
N SER A 250 16.86 -14.35 7.10
CA SER A 250 18.04 -13.73 6.50
C SER A 250 17.69 -12.44 5.76
N THR A 251 18.73 -11.69 5.39
CA THR A 251 18.59 -10.51 4.50
C THR A 251 17.84 -10.90 3.23
N ALA A 252 16.83 -10.11 2.93
CA ALA A 252 16.11 -10.15 1.66
C ALA A 252 16.54 -8.98 0.77
N ILE A 253 16.71 -9.24 -0.53
CA ILE A 253 16.98 -8.20 -1.54
C ILE A 253 16.04 -8.45 -2.70
N TRP A 254 15.39 -7.41 -3.21
CA TRP A 254 14.50 -7.55 -4.35
C TRP A 254 14.69 -6.43 -5.37
N LEU A 255 14.37 -6.76 -6.62
CA LEU A 255 14.31 -5.84 -7.75
C LEU A 255 12.97 -6.04 -8.46
N LEU A 256 12.24 -4.95 -8.65
CA LEU A 256 10.96 -4.88 -9.34
C LEU A 256 11.11 -4.01 -10.59
N ALA A 257 10.56 -4.46 -11.71
CA ALA A 257 10.33 -3.64 -12.91
C ALA A 257 8.85 -3.68 -13.25
N TYR A 258 8.28 -2.54 -13.67
CA TYR A 258 6.87 -2.46 -14.02
C TYR A 258 6.63 -1.68 -15.31
N ARG A 259 5.49 -1.94 -15.91
CA ARG A 259 4.99 -1.22 -17.09
C ARG A 259 3.49 -1.07 -16.99
N ASN A 260 3.01 0.17 -17.03
CA ASN A 260 1.60 0.51 -17.14
C ASN A 260 1.24 0.82 -18.59
N ARG A 261 0.06 0.38 -19.00
CA ARG A 261 -0.63 0.85 -20.19
C ARG A 261 -2.04 1.25 -19.81
N ALA A 262 -2.37 2.54 -19.96
CA ALA A 262 -3.67 3.05 -19.53
C ALA A 262 -4.11 4.25 -20.36
N ASN A 263 -5.28 4.79 -20.02
CA ASN A 263 -5.76 6.07 -20.49
C ASN A 263 -5.13 7.15 -19.62
N MET A 264 -4.04 7.77 -20.07
CA MET A 264 -3.22 8.71 -19.31
C MET A 264 -3.00 10.01 -20.05
N GLY A 265 -2.89 11.11 -19.32
CA GLY A 265 -2.35 12.39 -19.79
C GLY A 265 -0.81 12.39 -19.84
N VAL A 266 -0.23 13.23 -20.68
CA VAL A 266 1.21 13.49 -20.77
C VAL A 266 1.49 14.92 -20.35
N TYR A 267 2.41 15.13 -19.42
CA TYR A 267 2.71 16.46 -18.87
C TYR A 267 3.13 17.46 -19.95
N ASP A 268 4.02 17.08 -20.89
CA ASP A 268 4.49 17.93 -21.97
C ASP A 268 3.34 18.34 -22.93
N ASP A 269 2.38 17.44 -23.17
CA ASP A 269 1.22 17.74 -24.00
C ASP A 269 0.27 18.72 -23.29
N ALA A 270 0.02 18.52 -21.99
CA ALA A 270 -0.79 19.43 -21.17
C ALA A 270 -0.16 20.83 -21.08
N LEU A 271 1.16 20.93 -20.87
CA LEU A 271 1.90 22.20 -20.85
C LEU A 271 1.80 22.93 -22.20
N ARG A 272 1.99 22.22 -23.31
CA ARG A 272 1.87 22.81 -24.64
C ARG A 272 0.46 23.32 -24.94
N MET A 273 -0.58 22.59 -24.51
CA MET A 273 -1.95 23.04 -24.63
C MET A 273 -2.24 24.28 -23.79
N ALA A 274 -1.71 24.33 -22.56
CA ALA A 274 -1.82 25.49 -21.68
C ALA A 274 -1.21 26.75 -22.29
N GLU A 275 -0.03 26.64 -22.90
CA GLU A 275 0.62 27.74 -23.62
C GLU A 275 -0.24 28.26 -24.79
N LEU A 276 -0.84 27.36 -25.58
CA LEU A 276 -1.68 27.72 -26.72
C LEU A 276 -3.02 28.36 -26.32
N THR A 277 -3.59 27.93 -25.20
CA THR A 277 -4.91 28.37 -24.74
C THR A 277 -4.85 29.49 -23.70
N HIS A 278 -3.65 29.80 -23.18
CA HIS A 278 -3.45 30.74 -22.08
C HIS A 278 -4.27 30.39 -20.82
N THR A 279 -4.39 29.08 -20.51
CA THR A 279 -5.09 28.56 -19.34
C THR A 279 -4.12 27.69 -18.52
N PRO A 280 -4.36 27.47 -17.22
CA PRO A 280 -3.58 26.50 -16.46
C PRO A 280 -3.60 25.11 -17.13
N PRO A 281 -2.48 24.36 -17.07
CA PRO A 281 -2.42 23.04 -17.71
C PRO A 281 -3.35 22.03 -17.02
N ASP A 282 -4.05 21.24 -17.84
CA ASP A 282 -4.95 20.16 -17.39
C ASP A 282 -4.51 18.84 -18.02
N ILE A 283 -3.94 17.97 -17.21
CA ILE A 283 -3.44 16.69 -17.67
C ILE A 283 -4.56 15.73 -18.09
N GLN A 284 -5.75 15.84 -17.48
CA GLN A 284 -6.88 14.98 -17.80
C GLN A 284 -7.54 15.35 -19.15
N ALA A 285 -7.43 16.62 -19.55
CA ALA A 285 -7.93 17.05 -20.87
C ALA A 285 -7.15 16.40 -22.03
N ASP A 286 -5.96 15.88 -21.77
CA ASP A 286 -5.12 15.19 -22.74
C ASP A 286 -5.14 13.66 -22.60
N ASP A 287 -6.02 13.09 -21.80
CA ASP A 287 -6.13 11.64 -21.62
C ASP A 287 -6.31 10.90 -22.95
N ARG A 288 -5.46 9.90 -23.17
CA ARG A 288 -5.51 9.00 -24.35
C ARG A 288 -5.20 7.56 -23.98
N ASP A 289 -5.99 6.68 -24.59
CA ASP A 289 -5.80 5.24 -24.47
C ASP A 289 -4.42 4.76 -24.97
N GLY A 290 -3.87 3.80 -24.27
CA GLY A 290 -2.69 3.06 -24.71
C GLY A 290 -1.36 3.75 -24.47
N ARG A 291 -1.32 4.84 -23.72
CA ARG A 291 -0.08 5.45 -23.22
C ARG A 291 0.60 4.55 -22.22
N HIS A 292 1.89 4.71 -22.07
CA HIS A 292 2.75 3.85 -21.26
C HIS A 292 3.52 4.64 -20.23
N LYS A 293 3.70 4.02 -19.05
CA LYS A 293 4.65 4.41 -18.02
C LYS A 293 5.50 3.19 -17.66
N TYR A 294 6.77 3.39 -17.37
CA TYR A 294 7.66 2.33 -16.91
C TYR A 294 8.42 2.80 -15.67
N GLY A 295 8.76 1.85 -14.84
CA GLY A 295 9.60 2.13 -13.70
C GLY A 295 10.29 0.90 -13.16
N VAL A 296 11.17 1.17 -12.19
CA VAL A 296 11.89 0.16 -11.45
C VAL A 296 11.90 0.53 -9.98
N ALA A 297 11.87 -0.49 -9.12
CA ALA A 297 12.06 -0.32 -7.69
C ALA A 297 12.99 -1.42 -7.17
N PHE A 298 13.70 -1.13 -6.09
CA PHE A 298 14.53 -2.09 -5.39
C PHE A 298 14.39 -1.90 -3.90
N GLY A 299 14.66 -2.96 -3.14
CA GLY A 299 14.68 -2.87 -1.70
C GLY A 299 15.43 -4.00 -1.04
N THR A 300 15.64 -3.81 0.25
CA THR A 300 16.28 -4.79 1.11
C THR A 300 15.72 -4.71 2.52
N ASP A 301 15.59 -5.89 3.15
CA ASP A 301 15.37 -6.05 4.58
C ASP A 301 16.59 -6.72 5.20
N ILE A 302 17.07 -6.20 6.31
CA ILE A 302 18.26 -6.68 7.02
C ILE A 302 17.87 -7.00 8.46
N PRO A 303 17.48 -8.25 8.76
CA PRO A 303 17.27 -8.70 10.13
C PRO A 303 18.57 -8.63 10.93
N LEU A 304 18.51 -8.07 12.13
CA LEU A 304 19.69 -7.85 12.98
C LEU A 304 19.65 -8.68 14.26
N ALA A 305 18.49 -8.76 14.92
CA ALA A 305 18.32 -9.42 16.22
C ALA A 305 16.88 -9.90 16.42
N ASP A 306 16.60 -10.55 17.55
CA ASP A 306 15.26 -10.93 18.03
C ASP A 306 14.50 -11.81 17.03
N ASN A 307 15.18 -12.79 16.41
CA ASN A 307 14.63 -13.64 15.33
C ASN A 307 14.07 -12.82 14.14
N GLY A 308 14.69 -11.64 13.90
CA GLY A 308 14.32 -10.73 12.83
C GLY A 308 13.24 -9.71 13.18
N ASP A 309 12.78 -9.61 14.43
CA ASP A 309 11.85 -8.55 14.85
C ASP A 309 12.55 -7.20 15.04
N THR A 310 13.88 -7.23 15.21
CA THR A 310 14.75 -6.05 15.14
C THR A 310 15.51 -6.07 13.82
N GLY A 311 15.40 -4.99 13.03
CA GLY A 311 16.09 -4.91 11.74
C GLY A 311 15.88 -3.61 11.02
N LEU A 312 16.46 -3.54 9.82
CA LEU A 312 16.49 -2.36 8.97
C LEU A 312 15.86 -2.69 7.61
N PHE A 313 15.35 -1.65 6.95
CA PHE A 313 14.95 -1.71 5.56
C PHE A 313 15.48 -0.51 4.77
N ALA A 314 15.58 -0.67 3.46
CA ALA A 314 15.80 0.42 2.53
C ALA A 314 15.09 0.12 1.20
N ARG A 315 14.57 1.17 0.55
CA ARG A 315 13.93 1.14 -0.76
C ARG A 315 14.40 2.29 -1.63
N GLY A 316 14.35 2.08 -2.94
CA GLY A 316 14.50 3.13 -3.92
C GLY A 316 13.66 2.82 -5.15
N ALA A 317 13.07 3.84 -5.77
CA ALA A 317 12.27 3.66 -6.97
C ALA A 317 12.40 4.85 -7.92
N TRP A 318 12.16 4.57 -9.18
CA TRP A 318 12.17 5.54 -10.27
C TRP A 318 11.14 5.13 -11.33
N ASN A 319 10.46 6.12 -11.92
CA ASN A 319 9.70 5.97 -13.14
C ASN A 319 10.06 7.05 -14.17
N ASP A 320 9.59 6.90 -15.40
CA ASP A 320 9.91 7.80 -16.51
C ASP A 320 9.34 9.22 -16.33
N GLY A 321 8.28 9.39 -15.51
CA GLY A 321 7.72 10.69 -15.13
C GLY A 321 7.16 11.52 -16.26
N HIS A 322 6.77 10.91 -17.39
CA HIS A 322 6.19 11.60 -18.54
C HIS A 322 4.67 11.70 -18.46
N THR A 323 4.02 10.71 -17.87
CA THR A 323 2.56 10.63 -17.74
C THR A 323 2.11 10.86 -16.30
N GLU A 324 0.84 11.21 -16.12
CA GLU A 324 0.24 11.37 -14.80
C GLU A 324 0.41 10.13 -13.91
N SER A 325 0.40 10.35 -12.59
CA SER A 325 0.39 9.27 -11.60
C SER A 325 -1.02 8.72 -11.43
N PHE A 326 -1.15 7.40 -11.17
CA PHE A 326 -2.43 6.70 -11.17
C PHE A 326 -2.93 6.26 -9.80
N ALA A 327 -2.03 5.83 -8.89
CA ALA A 327 -2.45 5.25 -7.62
C ALA A 327 -1.69 5.83 -6.41
N PHE A 328 -2.42 6.26 -5.39
CA PHE A 328 -2.04 6.62 -4.01
C PHE A 328 -0.94 7.66 -3.81
N THR A 329 0.04 7.75 -4.68
CA THR A 329 1.20 8.65 -4.58
C THR A 329 1.41 9.41 -5.87
N GLU A 330 1.89 10.65 -5.77
CA GLU A 330 2.42 11.40 -6.91
C GLU A 330 3.91 11.59 -6.70
N ALA A 331 4.71 10.62 -7.15
CA ALA A 331 6.16 10.65 -7.09
C ALA A 331 6.75 9.93 -8.31
N ASP A 332 7.80 10.51 -8.89
CA ASP A 332 8.52 9.93 -10.04
C ASP A 332 9.86 9.33 -9.60
N ARG A 333 10.33 9.71 -8.41
CA ARG A 333 11.53 9.19 -7.75
C ARG A 333 11.30 9.12 -6.26
N SER A 334 11.78 8.06 -5.64
CA SER A 334 11.68 7.91 -4.19
C SER A 334 12.85 7.14 -3.62
N GLY A 335 13.17 7.43 -2.38
CA GLY A 335 14.06 6.65 -1.56
C GLY A 335 13.56 6.65 -0.13
N SER A 336 13.61 5.51 0.55
CA SER A 336 13.28 5.40 1.97
C SER A 336 14.22 4.45 2.68
N MET A 337 14.44 4.70 3.97
CA MET A 337 15.17 3.81 4.85
C MET A 337 14.69 3.97 6.28
N GLY A 338 14.82 2.92 7.06
CA GLY A 338 14.44 2.94 8.46
C GLY A 338 14.68 1.61 9.13
N GLY A 339 14.10 1.46 10.30
CA GLY A 339 14.20 0.23 11.06
C GLY A 339 13.14 0.12 12.12
N GLN A 340 13.06 -1.08 12.66
CA GLN A 340 12.22 -1.44 13.78
C GLN A 340 13.08 -2.07 14.88
N LEU A 341 12.80 -1.71 16.13
CA LEU A 341 13.31 -2.34 17.32
C LEU A 341 12.20 -3.14 18.00
N SER A 342 12.46 -4.39 18.34
CA SER A 342 11.59 -5.20 19.19
C SER A 342 11.57 -4.67 20.61
N GLY A 343 10.42 -4.74 21.27
CA GLY A 343 10.25 -4.38 22.69
C GLY A 343 10.98 -5.32 23.67
N SER A 344 11.61 -6.40 23.18
CA SER A 344 12.48 -7.26 23.99
C SER A 344 13.57 -6.46 24.71
N HIS A 345 14.06 -5.37 24.11
CA HIS A 345 15.05 -4.48 24.68
C HIS A 345 14.58 -3.70 25.94
N TRP A 346 13.27 -3.62 26.17
CA TRP A 346 12.66 -3.00 27.38
C TRP A 346 11.62 -3.88 28.05
N SER A 347 11.78 -5.21 27.96
CA SER A 347 10.95 -6.23 28.62
C SER A 347 9.47 -6.25 28.18
N ARG A 348 9.20 -5.84 26.94
CA ARG A 348 7.89 -5.90 26.29
C ARG A 348 8.02 -6.48 24.87
N PRO A 349 8.31 -7.78 24.73
CA PRO A 349 8.74 -8.40 23.47
C PRO A 349 7.73 -8.25 22.32
N ASP A 350 6.45 -8.08 22.62
CA ASP A 350 5.39 -7.91 21.62
C ASP A 350 5.19 -6.45 21.18
N ASP A 351 5.92 -5.49 21.78
CA ASP A 351 5.90 -4.08 21.35
C ASP A 351 6.92 -3.83 20.25
N GLY A 352 6.71 -2.77 19.48
CA GLY A 352 7.63 -2.33 18.43
C GLY A 352 7.83 -0.81 18.43
N LEU A 353 9.05 -0.37 18.17
CA LEU A 353 9.43 1.02 17.90
C LEU A 353 10.01 1.11 16.49
N GLY A 354 9.43 1.92 15.63
CA GLY A 354 9.96 2.17 14.29
C GLY A 354 10.35 3.62 14.09
N VAL A 355 11.44 3.83 13.34
CA VAL A 355 11.88 5.16 12.87
C VAL A 355 12.31 5.02 11.42
N ALA A 356 11.85 5.93 10.57
CA ALA A 356 12.20 5.92 9.16
C ALA A 356 12.19 7.33 8.55
N LEU A 357 12.87 7.44 7.43
CA LEU A 357 12.83 8.62 6.56
C LEU A 357 12.50 8.20 5.13
N ALA A 358 11.80 9.09 4.41
CA ALA A 358 11.58 8.98 2.98
C ALA A 358 11.86 10.32 2.28
N VAL A 359 12.29 10.24 1.02
CA VAL A 359 12.50 11.39 0.15
C VAL A 359 11.85 11.10 -1.19
N ASN A 360 10.90 11.95 -1.56
CA ASN A 360 10.19 11.88 -2.84
C ASN A 360 10.62 13.02 -3.76
N GLY A 361 10.58 12.78 -5.06
CA GLY A 361 10.94 13.77 -6.08
C GLY A 361 10.11 13.58 -7.35
N LEU A 362 10.03 14.65 -8.14
CA LEU A 362 9.31 14.69 -9.41
C LEU A 362 10.27 14.73 -10.60
N SER A 363 9.80 14.29 -11.76
CA SER A 363 10.42 14.52 -13.06
C SER A 363 10.39 16.00 -13.45
N GLN A 364 11.14 16.38 -14.46
CA GLN A 364 11.12 17.76 -14.91
C GLN A 364 9.74 18.17 -15.48
N PRO A 365 9.10 17.40 -16.38
CA PRO A 365 7.78 17.77 -16.90
C PRO A 365 6.71 17.89 -15.81
N HIS A 366 6.74 16.98 -14.83
CA HIS A 366 5.79 17.02 -13.71
C HIS A 366 5.97 18.27 -12.83
N ARG A 367 7.22 18.67 -12.54
CA ARG A 367 7.51 19.92 -11.81
C ARG A 367 7.03 21.17 -12.56
N GLU A 368 7.31 21.24 -13.87
CA GLU A 368 6.86 22.34 -14.73
C GLU A 368 5.35 22.41 -14.78
N TYR A 369 4.67 21.25 -14.90
CA TYR A 369 3.22 21.16 -14.88
C TYR A 369 2.60 21.74 -13.60
N LEU A 370 3.14 21.38 -12.41
CA LEU A 370 2.65 21.92 -11.13
C LEU A 370 3.03 23.39 -10.96
N ALA A 371 4.20 23.83 -11.46
CA ALA A 371 4.62 25.23 -11.38
C ALA A 371 3.76 26.17 -12.20
N GLU A 372 3.25 25.72 -13.34
CA GLU A 372 2.30 26.44 -14.21
C GLU A 372 0.84 26.35 -13.70
N GLY A 373 0.64 25.85 -12.48
CA GLY A 373 -0.67 25.79 -11.82
C GLY A 373 -1.49 24.53 -12.14
N GLY A 374 -0.90 23.53 -12.76
CA GLY A 374 -1.52 22.23 -12.98
C GLY A 374 -1.82 21.49 -11.67
N SER A 375 -2.73 20.53 -11.74
CA SER A 375 -3.13 19.72 -10.59
C SER A 375 -3.19 18.25 -10.98
N GLY A 376 -2.51 17.39 -10.19
CA GLY A 376 -2.66 15.95 -10.25
C GLY A 376 -3.88 15.46 -9.49
N PHE A 377 -3.92 14.19 -9.11
CA PHE A 377 -5.04 13.67 -8.34
C PHE A 377 -4.96 14.03 -6.84
N ILE A 378 -3.74 14.27 -6.26
CA ILE A 378 -3.55 14.71 -4.87
C ILE A 378 -2.71 15.99 -4.71
N LEU A 379 -1.96 16.44 -5.73
CA LEU A 379 -1.10 17.62 -5.70
C LEU A 379 -1.66 18.77 -6.52
N GLY A 380 -1.34 20.00 -6.15
CA GLY A 380 -1.70 21.21 -6.91
C GLY A 380 -1.85 22.44 -6.04
N ASP A 381 -0.74 23.13 -5.79
CA ASP A 381 -0.68 24.36 -4.98
C ASP A 381 -1.00 25.63 -5.79
N GLY A 382 -1.15 25.51 -7.12
CA GLY A 382 -1.33 26.66 -8.02
C GLY A 382 -0.04 27.34 -8.42
N ALA A 383 1.07 27.07 -7.71
CA ALA A 383 2.44 27.45 -8.02
C ALA A 383 3.40 26.51 -7.30
N LEU A 384 4.66 26.43 -7.72
CA LEU A 384 5.65 25.52 -7.13
C LEU A 384 7.03 26.16 -7.08
N ASN A 385 7.58 26.29 -5.87
CA ASN A 385 9.01 26.47 -5.63
C ASN A 385 9.60 25.10 -5.28
N TYR A 386 10.04 24.36 -6.27
CA TYR A 386 10.35 22.94 -6.14
C TYR A 386 11.44 22.63 -5.11
N GLY A 387 11.15 21.68 -4.24
CA GLY A 387 12.07 20.92 -3.39
C GLY A 387 11.59 19.50 -3.26
N THR A 388 12.48 18.54 -2.98
CA THR A 388 12.04 17.16 -2.64
C THR A 388 11.22 17.21 -1.37
N GLU A 389 10.10 16.45 -1.36
CA GLU A 389 9.35 16.21 -0.13
C GLU A 389 10.11 15.20 0.73
N GLN A 390 10.34 15.54 2.00
CA GLN A 390 11.07 14.70 2.94
C GLN A 390 10.17 14.39 4.11
N ILE A 391 10.07 13.12 4.45
CA ILE A 391 9.21 12.59 5.50
C ILE A 391 10.09 11.92 6.56
N ASP A 392 9.98 12.35 7.80
CA ASP A 392 10.49 11.66 8.98
C ASP A 392 9.31 11.10 9.75
N GLU A 393 9.30 9.81 10.05
CA GLU A 393 8.24 9.16 10.81
C GLU A 393 8.82 8.31 11.93
N ALA A 394 8.17 8.37 13.09
CA ALA A 394 8.45 7.52 14.23
C ALA A 394 7.14 7.02 14.85
N TYR A 395 7.06 5.73 15.14
CA TYR A 395 5.92 5.16 15.84
C TYR A 395 6.36 4.27 17.01
N TYR A 396 5.48 4.16 18.01
CA TYR A 396 5.55 3.14 19.04
C TYR A 396 4.24 2.34 19.05
N ALA A 397 4.33 1.03 18.86
CA ALA A 397 3.21 0.11 18.85
C ALA A 397 3.24 -0.76 20.12
N ALA A 398 2.30 -0.55 21.02
CA ALA A 398 2.16 -1.28 22.27
C ALA A 398 1.13 -2.40 22.12
N LYS A 399 1.53 -3.66 22.28
CA LYS A 399 0.63 -4.80 22.40
C LYS A 399 -0.04 -4.80 23.76
N VAL A 400 -1.30 -4.38 23.84
CA VAL A 400 -2.04 -4.24 25.09
C VAL A 400 -2.91 -5.46 25.42
N ALA A 401 -3.22 -6.29 24.39
CA ALA A 401 -3.88 -7.60 24.54
C ALA A 401 -3.47 -8.50 23.36
N PRO A 402 -3.67 -9.83 23.41
CA PRO A 402 -3.33 -10.73 22.31
C PRO A 402 -3.95 -10.34 20.95
N PHE A 403 -5.10 -9.66 20.98
CA PHE A 403 -5.84 -9.21 19.80
C PHE A 403 -5.82 -7.69 19.61
N ALA A 404 -5.09 -6.91 20.44
CA ALA A 404 -5.16 -5.45 20.44
C ALA A 404 -3.79 -4.79 20.51
N THR A 405 -3.54 -3.86 19.61
CA THR A 405 -2.34 -2.99 19.55
C THR A 405 -2.78 -1.54 19.56
N VAL A 406 -2.13 -0.71 20.37
CA VAL A 406 -2.30 0.75 20.40
C VAL A 406 -0.98 1.38 19.99
N SER A 407 -1.02 2.34 19.07
CA SER A 407 0.20 3.00 18.60
C SER A 407 0.08 4.51 18.74
N ALA A 408 1.21 5.14 19.08
CA ALA A 408 1.43 6.57 18.90
C ALA A 408 2.33 6.76 17.68
N ASP A 409 2.11 7.81 16.91
CA ASP A 409 2.82 8.11 15.67
C ASP A 409 3.13 9.60 15.58
N PHE A 410 4.28 9.92 15.01
CA PHE A 410 4.69 11.29 14.73
C PHE A 410 5.30 11.35 13.34
N GLN A 411 4.84 12.32 12.52
CA GLN A 411 5.41 12.58 11.21
C GLN A 411 5.80 14.06 11.08
N LEU A 412 6.97 14.31 10.54
CA LEU A 412 7.45 15.63 10.14
C LEU A 412 7.71 15.62 8.63
N ILE A 413 7.04 16.53 7.90
CA ILE A 413 7.14 16.59 6.45
C ILE A 413 7.70 17.96 6.05
N HIS A 414 8.88 17.95 5.44
CA HIS A 414 9.50 19.12 4.84
C HIS A 414 9.10 19.25 3.38
N ASN A 415 8.90 20.50 2.92
CA ASN A 415 8.45 20.84 1.57
C ASN A 415 7.16 20.05 1.17
N PRO A 416 6.07 20.12 1.97
CA PRO A 416 4.85 19.39 1.68
C PRO A 416 4.34 19.71 0.27
N GLY A 417 4.00 18.66 -0.51
CA GLY A 417 3.63 18.80 -1.91
C GLY A 417 4.78 19.29 -2.81
N TYR A 418 6.04 19.00 -2.43
CA TYR A 418 7.26 19.42 -3.12
C TYR A 418 7.53 20.93 -3.10
N ASN A 419 6.87 21.68 -2.22
CA ASN A 419 6.89 23.14 -2.25
C ASN A 419 7.67 23.74 -1.06
N ARG A 420 8.81 24.39 -1.34
CA ARG A 420 9.66 25.05 -0.35
C ARG A 420 9.01 26.28 0.29
N ASP A 421 8.01 26.85 -0.34
CA ASP A 421 7.28 28.00 0.19
C ASP A 421 6.29 27.60 1.28
N ARG A 422 6.11 26.30 1.50
CA ARG A 422 5.11 25.74 2.41
C ARG A 422 5.73 24.83 3.47
N GLY A 423 5.09 24.76 4.64
CA GLY A 423 5.50 23.88 5.73
C GLY A 423 6.59 24.45 6.62
N PRO A 424 7.33 23.61 7.40
CA PRO A 424 7.12 22.16 7.50
C PRO A 424 5.76 21.79 8.11
N ALA A 425 5.27 20.61 7.79
CA ALA A 425 4.03 20.08 8.32
C ALA A 425 4.31 19.00 9.39
N ARG A 426 3.58 19.06 10.51
CA ARG A 426 3.68 18.09 11.61
C ARG A 426 2.36 17.40 11.79
N PHE A 427 2.45 16.08 12.01
CA PHE A 427 1.30 15.23 12.26
C PHE A 427 1.54 14.40 13.52
N LEU A 428 0.54 14.36 14.38
CA LEU A 428 0.45 13.40 15.48
C LEU A 428 -0.61 12.38 15.13
N GLY A 429 -0.32 11.11 15.37
CA GLY A 429 -1.20 10.00 15.10
C GLY A 429 -1.45 9.14 16.35
N MET A 430 -2.67 8.63 16.48
CA MET A 430 -3.01 7.54 17.39
C MET A 430 -3.73 6.47 16.60
N ARG A 431 -3.32 5.22 16.78
CA ARG A 431 -3.94 4.07 16.12
C ARG A 431 -4.34 3.02 17.15
N ILE A 432 -5.54 2.47 16.98
CA ILE A 432 -6.01 1.26 17.66
C ILE A 432 -6.25 0.22 16.57
N HIS A 433 -5.57 -0.92 16.67
CA HIS A 433 -5.75 -2.05 15.77
C HIS A 433 -6.17 -3.28 16.57
N LEU A 434 -7.28 -3.88 16.16
CA LEU A 434 -7.81 -5.13 16.71
C LEU A 434 -7.82 -6.18 15.61
N GLU A 435 -7.33 -7.39 15.88
CA GLU A 435 -7.33 -8.51 14.93
C GLU A 435 -7.57 -9.83 15.66
N TYR A 436 -8.46 -10.67 15.08
CA TYR A 436 -8.82 -11.99 15.62
C TYR A 436 -8.75 -13.06 14.52
#